data_1bfdfcc3d2a92d0e822f8e811274df0e
#
_entry.id   1bfdfcc3d2a92d0e822f8e811274df0e
#
_cell.length_a   1.000
_cell.length_b   1.000
_cell.length_c   1.000
_cell.angle_alpha   90.00
_cell.angle_beta   90.00
_cell.angle_gamma   90.00
#
_symmetry.space_group_name_H-M   'P 1'
#
loop_
_entity.id
_entity.type
_entity.pdbx_description
1 polymer ?
#
loop_
_entity_poly.entity_id
_entity_poly.type
_entity_poly.pdbx_seq_one_letter_code
_entity_poly.pdbx_strand_id
1 'polypeptide(L)'
;MILFTGCSLTWGDELEDREGSRFSGKHPNIAECGMSNDLMVMKTIKYIQEHPEIEYVCAQFSVPRRLCYYKDGWKNMTPWTKNVESRVWYKYIDTQENRMMNLWRNVYILEQFLKDIPHYFWRASEDSEKTVETDNIYRKMTKWSDMVTLKDLLGTPDTHPFHYGKGHPNE
;
A
#
# COMPACT_ATOMS: atom_id res chain seq x y z
N MET A 1 -2.16 -19.43 -8.71
CA MET A 1 -0.98 -18.86 -8.01
C MET A 1 -1.40 -17.62 -7.20
N ILE A 2 -0.77 -17.32 -6.03
CA ILE A 2 -1.09 -16.14 -5.21
C ILE A 2 -0.08 -15.04 -5.51
N LEU A 3 -0.54 -13.83 -5.82
CA LEU A 3 0.30 -12.64 -5.96
C LEU A 3 0.28 -11.82 -4.67
N PHE A 4 1.46 -11.49 -4.14
CA PHE A 4 1.62 -10.53 -3.06
C PHE A 4 2.11 -9.18 -3.62
N THR A 5 1.49 -8.10 -3.19
CA THR A 5 1.84 -6.73 -3.59
C THR A 5 1.67 -5.77 -2.42
N GLY A 6 2.43 -4.68 -2.40
CA GLY A 6 2.38 -3.73 -1.29
C GLY A 6 3.66 -2.92 -1.14
N CYS A 7 3.95 -2.50 0.07
CA CYS A 7 5.13 -1.71 0.41
C CYS A 7 6.14 -2.52 1.25
N SER A 8 6.96 -1.83 2.04
CA SER A 8 8.05 -2.41 2.82
C SER A 8 7.66 -3.60 3.71
N LEU A 9 6.47 -3.58 4.32
CA LEU A 9 6.01 -4.67 5.17
C LEU A 9 5.73 -5.96 4.38
N THR A 10 5.15 -5.85 3.20
CA THR A 10 4.96 -7.00 2.29
C THR A 10 6.29 -7.43 1.65
N TRP A 11 7.17 -6.46 1.40
CA TRP A 11 8.53 -6.71 0.93
C TRP A 11 9.38 -7.48 1.95
N GLY A 12 9.21 -7.21 3.24
CA GLY A 12 10.00 -7.80 4.33
C GLY A 12 11.24 -7.00 4.69
N ASP A 13 11.19 -5.66 4.57
CA ASP A 13 12.30 -4.75 4.81
C ASP A 13 12.90 -4.86 6.23
N GLU A 14 12.07 -5.28 7.19
CA GLU A 14 12.47 -5.49 8.58
C GLU A 14 13.05 -6.88 8.88
N LEU A 15 13.12 -7.77 7.90
CA LEU A 15 13.72 -9.08 8.07
C LEU A 15 15.25 -8.98 7.96
N GLU A 16 15.98 -9.69 8.82
CA GLU A 16 17.46 -9.76 8.79
C GLU A 16 17.95 -10.37 7.50
N ASP A 17 17.22 -11.34 6.99
CA ASP A 17 17.49 -12.01 5.73
C ASP A 17 16.67 -11.35 4.60
N ARG A 18 17.28 -10.38 3.92
CA ARG A 18 16.66 -9.67 2.80
C ARG A 18 16.46 -10.50 1.54
N GLU A 19 16.98 -11.72 1.48
CA GLU A 19 16.79 -12.62 0.34
C GLU A 19 15.39 -13.23 0.30
N GLY A 20 14.68 -13.23 1.43
CA GLY A 20 13.33 -13.72 1.51
C GLY A 20 12.34 -12.60 1.70
N SER A 21 11.54 -12.27 0.73
CA SER A 21 10.35 -11.52 1.01
C SER A 21 9.55 -12.25 2.09
N ARG A 22 8.82 -11.53 2.95
CA ARG A 22 8.00 -12.10 4.02
C ARG A 22 7.07 -13.23 3.53
N PHE A 23 6.74 -13.20 2.27
CA PHE A 23 5.91 -14.16 1.55
C PHE A 23 6.72 -14.88 0.45
N SER A 24 8.05 -15.05 0.64
CA SER A 24 8.89 -15.79 -0.29
C SER A 24 8.49 -17.26 -0.32
N GLY A 25 8.66 -17.87 -1.46
CA GLY A 25 8.32 -19.25 -1.70
C GLY A 25 7.90 -19.45 -3.14
N LYS A 26 6.83 -20.24 -3.37
CA LYS A 26 6.31 -20.52 -4.71
C LYS A 26 5.44 -19.40 -5.30
N HIS A 27 5.27 -18.29 -4.58
CA HIS A 27 4.34 -17.22 -4.94
C HIS A 27 5.08 -15.93 -5.25
N PRO A 28 4.73 -15.22 -6.33
CA PRO A 28 5.37 -13.95 -6.67
C PRO A 28 5.05 -12.87 -5.62
N ASN A 29 6.07 -12.07 -5.30
CA ASN A 29 5.94 -10.88 -4.49
C ASN A 29 6.55 -9.70 -5.25
N ILE A 30 5.69 -8.76 -5.67
CA ILE A 30 6.10 -7.55 -6.40
C ILE A 30 6.06 -6.29 -5.53
N ALA A 31 5.97 -6.45 -4.22
CA ALA A 31 6.05 -5.34 -3.29
C ALA A 31 7.43 -4.67 -3.35
N GLU A 32 7.49 -3.39 -3.03
CA GLU A 32 8.75 -2.62 -2.98
C GLU A 32 8.75 -1.69 -1.78
N CYS A 33 9.91 -1.55 -1.14
CA CYS A 33 10.09 -0.61 -0.05
C CYS A 33 9.74 0.83 -0.49
N GLY A 34 8.90 1.50 0.28
CA GLY A 34 8.50 2.88 -0.02
C GLY A 34 7.48 3.04 -1.14
N MET A 35 6.94 1.97 -1.70
CA MET A 35 5.99 2.04 -2.82
C MET A 35 4.71 2.80 -2.42
N SER A 36 4.28 3.73 -3.27
CA SER A 36 2.99 4.41 -3.15
C SER A 36 1.84 3.52 -3.62
N ASN A 37 0.61 3.84 -3.18
CA ASN A 37 -0.57 3.08 -3.58
C ASN A 37 -0.82 3.17 -5.09
N ASP A 38 -0.59 4.32 -5.70
CA ASP A 38 -0.72 4.50 -7.16
C ASP A 38 0.21 3.56 -7.94
N LEU A 39 1.48 3.52 -7.55
CA LEU A 39 2.46 2.68 -8.23
C LEU A 39 2.20 1.20 -7.97
N MET A 40 1.80 0.84 -6.76
CA MET A 40 1.41 -0.51 -6.38
C MET A 40 0.27 -1.02 -7.27
N VAL A 41 -0.81 -0.23 -7.41
CA VAL A 41 -1.96 -0.60 -8.24
C VAL A 41 -1.56 -0.78 -9.70
N MET A 42 -0.80 0.17 -10.27
CA MET A 42 -0.33 0.08 -11.66
C MET A 42 0.53 -1.17 -11.91
N LYS A 43 1.49 -1.45 -11.01
CA LYS A 43 2.34 -2.64 -11.13
C LYS A 43 1.56 -3.93 -10.99
N THR A 44 0.59 -3.97 -10.08
CA THR A 44 -0.28 -5.13 -9.87
C THR A 44 -1.11 -5.43 -11.11
N ILE A 45 -1.75 -4.41 -11.68
CA ILE A 45 -2.53 -4.56 -12.92
C ILE A 45 -1.65 -5.07 -14.06
N LYS A 46 -0.50 -4.43 -14.28
CA LYS A 46 0.44 -4.84 -15.32
C LYS A 46 0.89 -6.30 -15.13
N TYR A 47 1.29 -6.64 -13.90
CA TYR A 47 1.77 -8.00 -13.61
C TYR A 47 0.71 -9.06 -13.88
N ILE A 48 -0.54 -8.84 -13.50
CA ILE A 48 -1.65 -9.78 -13.73
C ILE A 48 -1.95 -9.92 -15.24
N GLN A 49 -1.84 -8.83 -15.99
CA GLN A 49 -2.01 -8.89 -17.46
C GLN A 49 -0.92 -9.72 -18.16
N GLU A 50 0.29 -9.73 -17.61
CA GLU A 50 1.42 -10.52 -18.11
C GLU A 50 1.44 -11.96 -17.56
N HIS A 51 0.68 -12.24 -16.47
CA HIS A 51 0.66 -13.49 -15.72
C HIS A 51 -0.77 -13.98 -15.46
N PRO A 52 -1.46 -14.53 -16.47
CA PRO A 52 -2.84 -14.98 -16.34
C PRO A 52 -3.03 -16.17 -15.38
N GLU A 53 -1.97 -16.80 -14.95
CA GLU A 53 -1.97 -17.87 -13.95
C GLU A 53 -2.19 -17.40 -12.52
N ILE A 54 -2.33 -16.08 -12.27
CA ILE A 54 -2.65 -15.54 -10.94
C ILE A 54 -4.13 -15.78 -10.64
N GLU A 55 -4.36 -16.53 -9.56
CA GLU A 55 -5.69 -16.94 -9.10
C GLU A 55 -6.15 -16.20 -7.84
N TYR A 56 -5.23 -15.53 -7.14
CA TYR A 56 -5.51 -14.80 -5.91
C TYR A 56 -4.55 -13.63 -5.71
N VAL A 57 -5.03 -12.52 -5.18
CA VAL A 57 -4.21 -11.34 -4.90
C VAL A 57 -4.31 -10.93 -3.43
N CYS A 58 -3.15 -10.79 -2.77
CA CYS A 58 -3.02 -10.16 -1.45
C CYS A 58 -2.36 -8.80 -1.61
N ALA A 59 -3.11 -7.72 -1.37
CA ALA A 59 -2.59 -6.37 -1.55
C ALA A 59 -2.57 -5.58 -0.24
N GLN A 60 -1.38 -5.06 0.08
CA GLN A 60 -1.17 -4.15 1.19
C GLN A 60 -1.20 -2.70 0.70
N PHE A 61 -2.17 -1.94 1.15
CA PHE A 61 -2.18 -0.50 0.94
C PHE A 61 -1.26 0.20 1.95
N SER A 62 -0.39 1.03 1.41
CA SER A 62 0.57 1.84 2.17
C SER A 62 -0.10 3.07 2.78
N VAL A 63 0.65 3.83 3.56
CA VAL A 63 0.20 5.12 4.10
C VAL A 63 -0.25 6.05 2.97
N PRO A 64 -1.39 6.75 3.11
CA PRO A 64 -1.96 7.58 2.05
C PRO A 64 -1.09 8.76 1.60
N ARG A 65 -0.11 9.13 2.41
CA ARG A 65 0.85 10.21 2.12
C ARG A 65 1.85 9.89 1.01
N ARG A 66 1.95 8.65 0.57
CA ARG A 66 2.86 8.24 -0.51
C ARG A 66 2.13 8.35 -1.84
N LEU A 67 2.73 9.07 -2.76
CA LEU A 67 2.19 9.32 -4.10
C LEU A 67 3.21 8.91 -5.16
N CYS A 68 2.81 8.88 -6.41
CA CYS A 68 3.75 8.81 -7.51
C CYS A 68 3.47 9.89 -8.56
N TYR A 69 4.48 10.22 -9.33
CA TYR A 69 4.39 11.11 -10.47
C TYR A 69 5.27 10.59 -11.62
N TYR A 70 4.99 11.03 -12.82
CA TYR A 70 5.75 10.65 -14.01
C TYR A 70 6.73 11.76 -14.39
N LYS A 71 8.02 11.39 -14.41
CA LYS A 71 9.10 12.24 -14.92
C LYS A 71 10.26 11.33 -15.30
N ASP A 72 10.45 11.14 -16.60
CA ASP A 72 11.43 10.18 -17.11
C ASP A 72 11.26 8.77 -16.48
N GLY A 73 10.02 8.33 -16.36
CA GLY A 73 9.58 7.14 -15.64
C GLY A 73 8.83 7.46 -14.35
N TRP A 74 8.16 6.44 -13.79
CA TRP A 74 7.42 6.58 -12.54
C TRP A 74 8.34 6.77 -11.35
N LYS A 75 8.08 7.77 -10.53
CA LYS A 75 8.83 8.12 -9.32
C LYS A 75 7.91 8.12 -8.13
N ASN A 76 8.31 7.44 -7.06
CA ASN A 76 7.66 7.58 -5.77
C ASN A 76 7.97 8.95 -5.15
N MET A 77 6.97 9.50 -4.50
CA MET A 77 7.05 10.75 -3.76
C MET A 77 6.57 10.51 -2.33
N THR A 78 7.41 10.85 -1.37
CA THR A 78 7.15 10.68 0.05
C THR A 78 7.41 11.99 0.78
N PRO A 79 6.87 12.23 1.98
CA PRO A 79 7.14 13.44 2.75
C PRO A 79 8.62 13.68 3.04
N TRP A 80 9.42 12.63 3.09
CA TRP A 80 10.88 12.69 3.33
C TRP A 80 11.72 12.75 2.05
N THR A 81 11.12 12.68 0.88
CA THR A 81 11.83 12.84 -0.39
C THR A 81 12.32 14.28 -0.56
N LYS A 82 13.64 14.46 -0.74
CA LYS A 82 14.28 15.79 -0.71
C LYS A 82 14.32 16.51 -2.07
N ASN A 83 13.46 16.16 -3.03
CA ASN A 83 13.38 16.85 -4.31
C ASN A 83 12.42 18.07 -4.25
N VAL A 84 12.46 18.91 -5.29
CA VAL A 84 11.64 20.12 -5.35
C VAL A 84 10.16 19.78 -5.46
N GLU A 85 9.83 18.78 -6.25
CA GLU A 85 8.47 18.32 -6.50
C GLU A 85 7.79 17.89 -5.21
N SER A 86 8.44 17.05 -4.39
CA SER A 86 7.93 16.63 -3.09
C SER A 86 7.73 17.81 -2.15
N ARG A 87 8.71 18.72 -2.07
CA ARG A 87 8.60 19.90 -1.19
C ARG A 87 7.43 20.80 -1.56
N VAL A 88 7.19 21.03 -2.85
CA VAL A 88 6.06 21.84 -3.34
C VAL A 88 4.75 21.14 -3.02
N TRP A 89 4.65 19.84 -3.35
CA TRP A 89 3.45 19.07 -3.08
C TRP A 89 3.08 19.08 -1.61
N TYR A 90 3.98 18.61 -0.74
CA TYR A 90 3.68 18.48 0.71
C TYR A 90 3.51 19.81 1.43
N LYS A 91 4.03 20.90 0.88
CA LYS A 91 3.85 22.23 1.45
C LYS A 91 2.55 22.91 1.04
N TYR A 92 2.07 22.70 -0.19
CA TYR A 92 1.02 23.53 -0.77
C TYR A 92 -0.21 22.78 -1.27
N ILE A 93 -0.11 21.47 -1.51
CA ILE A 93 -1.16 20.69 -2.16
C ILE A 93 -1.65 19.54 -1.27
N ASP A 94 -0.77 18.99 -0.44
CA ASP A 94 -1.07 17.83 0.37
C ASP A 94 -2.05 18.18 1.50
N THR A 95 -3.26 17.70 1.38
CA THR A 95 -4.29 17.78 2.43
C THR A 95 -4.72 16.36 2.83
N GLN A 96 -5.36 16.26 3.97
CA GLN A 96 -5.91 14.99 4.45
C GLN A 96 -6.94 14.43 3.46
N GLU A 97 -7.80 15.29 2.93
CA GLU A 97 -8.82 14.93 1.94
C GLU A 97 -8.19 14.36 0.67
N ASN A 98 -7.15 15.01 0.14
CA ASN A 98 -6.44 14.54 -1.04
C ASN A 98 -5.80 13.16 -0.82
N ARG A 99 -5.21 12.93 0.37
CA ARG A 99 -4.62 11.64 0.72
C ARG A 99 -5.67 10.54 0.78
N MET A 100 -6.78 10.81 1.46
CA MET A 100 -7.86 9.83 1.59
C MET A 100 -8.57 9.58 0.26
N MET A 101 -8.76 10.63 -0.55
CA MET A 101 -9.28 10.49 -1.90
C MET A 101 -8.37 9.59 -2.73
N ASN A 102 -7.06 9.79 -2.66
CA ASN A 102 -6.09 8.99 -3.39
C ASN A 102 -6.11 7.52 -2.93
N LEU A 103 -6.10 7.27 -1.62
CA LEU A 103 -6.17 5.90 -1.08
C LEU A 103 -7.41 5.17 -1.61
N TRP A 104 -8.59 5.73 -1.37
CA TRP A 104 -9.84 5.05 -1.71
C TRP A 104 -10.06 4.91 -3.21
N ARG A 105 -9.60 5.86 -4.00
CA ARG A 105 -9.57 5.73 -5.46
C ARG A 105 -8.74 4.53 -5.89
N ASN A 106 -7.56 4.34 -5.31
CA ASN A 106 -6.68 3.22 -5.62
C ASN A 106 -7.28 1.88 -5.19
N VAL A 107 -7.91 1.83 -4.01
CA VAL A 107 -8.65 0.64 -3.54
C VAL A 107 -9.75 0.28 -4.53
N TYR A 108 -10.57 1.25 -4.90
CA TYR A 108 -11.67 1.05 -5.85
C TYR A 108 -11.19 0.58 -7.23
N ILE A 109 -10.16 1.23 -7.79
CA ILE A 109 -9.61 0.85 -9.09
C ILE A 109 -9.11 -0.60 -9.07
N LEU A 110 -8.35 -0.97 -8.04
CA LEU A 110 -7.82 -2.33 -7.95
C LEU A 110 -8.94 -3.36 -7.74
N GLU A 111 -9.93 -3.07 -6.90
CA GLU A 111 -11.09 -3.92 -6.70
C GLU A 111 -11.87 -4.14 -8.02
N GLN A 112 -12.11 -3.08 -8.79
CA GLN A 112 -12.82 -3.20 -10.08
C GLN A 112 -12.03 -4.02 -11.09
N PHE A 113 -10.71 -3.87 -11.11
CA PHE A 113 -9.86 -4.68 -11.97
C PHE A 113 -9.86 -6.16 -11.57
N LEU A 114 -9.87 -6.43 -10.27
CA LEU A 114 -9.85 -7.78 -9.70
C LEU A 114 -11.25 -8.42 -9.52
N LYS A 115 -12.30 -7.85 -10.08
CA LYS A 115 -13.69 -8.29 -9.84
C LYS A 115 -13.92 -9.81 -10.00
N ASP A 116 -13.17 -10.45 -10.92
CA ASP A 116 -13.26 -11.87 -11.25
C ASP A 116 -12.10 -12.69 -10.63
N ILE A 117 -11.19 -12.04 -9.89
CA ILE A 117 -10.07 -12.68 -9.20
C ILE A 117 -10.27 -12.52 -7.68
N PRO A 118 -10.33 -13.61 -6.92
CA PRO A 118 -10.38 -13.54 -5.47
C PRO A 118 -9.22 -12.73 -4.91
N HIS A 119 -9.50 -11.82 -3.97
CA HIS A 119 -8.48 -10.93 -3.44
C HIS A 119 -8.73 -10.56 -1.99
N TYR A 120 -7.66 -10.17 -1.30
CA TYR A 120 -7.69 -9.64 0.05
C TYR A 120 -6.88 -8.35 0.14
N PHE A 121 -7.50 -7.32 0.71
CA PHE A 121 -6.89 -6.01 0.91
C PHE A 121 -6.73 -5.72 2.40
N TRP A 122 -5.61 -5.14 2.76
CA TRP A 122 -5.32 -4.68 4.12
C TRP A 122 -4.46 -3.42 4.11
N ARG A 123 -4.39 -2.72 5.24
CA ARG A 123 -3.67 -1.46 5.38
C ARG A 123 -2.44 -1.62 6.26
N ALA A 124 -1.36 -0.92 5.92
CA ALA A 124 -0.11 -0.93 6.69
C ALA A 124 -0.27 -0.27 8.07
N SER A 125 -1.04 0.79 8.15
CA SER A 125 -1.23 1.56 9.39
C SER A 125 -2.68 2.01 9.57
N GLU A 126 -3.07 2.22 10.84
CA GLU A 126 -4.21 3.07 11.16
C GLU A 126 -3.76 4.51 10.91
N ASP A 127 -4.44 5.20 10.02
CA ASP A 127 -4.33 6.65 10.01
C ASP A 127 -5.11 7.19 11.18
N SER A 128 -4.49 8.09 11.94
CA SER A 128 -5.14 8.89 12.99
C SER A 128 -6.25 9.81 12.45
N GLU A 129 -6.58 9.65 11.19
CA GLU A 129 -7.42 10.50 10.36
C GLU A 129 -8.86 9.99 10.24
N LYS A 130 -9.39 9.39 11.31
CA LYS A 130 -10.74 8.78 11.32
C LYS A 130 -11.90 9.74 10.98
N THR A 131 -11.69 11.04 11.04
CA THR A 131 -12.77 12.02 10.96
C THR A 131 -13.15 12.47 9.55
N VAL A 132 -12.27 12.34 8.56
CA VAL A 132 -12.52 12.79 7.17
C VAL A 132 -13.02 11.69 6.25
N GLU A 133 -13.04 10.45 6.72
CA GLU A 133 -13.34 9.28 5.89
C GLU A 133 -14.81 9.10 5.50
N THR A 134 -15.76 9.73 6.21
CA THR A 134 -17.18 9.36 6.11
C THR A 134 -17.83 9.72 4.78
N ASP A 135 -17.35 10.75 4.07
CA ASP A 135 -17.97 11.26 2.85
C ASP A 135 -17.22 10.93 1.55
N ASN A 136 -16.16 10.14 1.62
CA ASN A 136 -15.41 9.78 0.44
C ASN A 136 -16.23 8.85 -0.48
N ILE A 137 -16.50 9.32 -1.71
CA ILE A 137 -17.33 8.59 -2.67
C ILE A 137 -16.73 7.21 -3.03
N TYR A 138 -15.42 7.12 -3.21
CA TYR A 138 -14.77 5.85 -3.56
C TYR A 138 -14.85 4.85 -2.40
N ARG A 139 -14.71 5.31 -1.15
CA ARG A 139 -14.90 4.45 0.02
C ARG A 139 -16.31 3.84 0.06
N LYS A 140 -17.33 4.63 -0.27
CA LYS A 140 -18.72 4.15 -0.33
C LYS A 140 -18.98 3.15 -1.46
N MET A 141 -18.15 3.13 -2.50
CA MET A 141 -18.27 2.27 -3.67
C MET A 141 -17.50 0.96 -3.55
N THR A 142 -16.57 0.84 -2.59
CA THR A 142 -15.77 -0.37 -2.38
C THR A 142 -16.35 -1.26 -1.28
N LYS A 143 -16.14 -2.58 -1.40
CA LYS A 143 -16.42 -3.56 -0.34
C LYS A 143 -15.39 -3.50 0.79
N TRP A 144 -14.28 -2.80 0.58
CA TRP A 144 -13.14 -2.74 1.49
C TRP A 144 -13.14 -1.49 2.38
N SER A 145 -14.31 -0.86 2.60
CA SER A 145 -14.46 0.31 3.48
C SER A 145 -13.90 0.12 4.89
N ASP A 146 -13.88 -1.12 5.35
CA ASP A 146 -13.42 -1.52 6.69
C ASP A 146 -12.20 -2.46 6.61
N MET A 147 -11.23 -2.10 5.74
CA MET A 147 -9.97 -2.86 5.64
C MET A 147 -9.30 -3.00 6.99
N VAL A 148 -8.92 -4.23 7.30
CA VAL A 148 -8.16 -4.56 8.50
C VAL A 148 -6.78 -3.92 8.42
N THR A 149 -6.32 -3.35 9.52
CA THR A 149 -4.96 -2.82 9.62
C THR A 149 -3.98 -3.91 10.06
N LEU A 150 -2.68 -3.67 9.88
CA LEU A 150 -1.67 -4.59 10.40
C LEU A 150 -1.80 -4.76 11.92
N LYS A 151 -2.15 -3.70 12.63
CA LYS A 151 -2.38 -3.73 14.08
C LYS A 151 -3.55 -4.64 14.47
N ASP A 152 -4.64 -4.62 13.69
CA ASP A 152 -5.77 -5.51 13.93
C ASP A 152 -5.43 -6.97 13.68
N LEU A 153 -4.55 -7.24 12.68
CA LEU A 153 -4.11 -8.58 12.34
C LEU A 153 -3.10 -9.15 13.34
N LEU A 154 -2.21 -8.33 13.85
CA LEU A 154 -1.08 -8.74 14.68
C LEU A 154 -1.26 -8.41 16.17
N GLY A 155 -2.28 -7.65 16.54
CA GLY A 155 -2.43 -7.09 17.88
C GLY A 155 -1.53 -5.88 18.12
N THR A 156 -1.53 -5.41 19.37
CA THR A 156 -0.62 -4.31 19.76
C THR A 156 0.81 -4.83 19.93
N PRO A 157 1.84 -3.98 19.79
CA PRO A 157 3.24 -4.37 19.98
C PRO A 157 3.52 -5.06 21.33
N ASP A 158 2.72 -4.76 22.35
CA ASP A 158 2.83 -5.35 23.69
C ASP A 158 2.31 -6.79 23.79
N THR A 159 1.54 -7.24 22.82
CA THR A 159 0.90 -8.58 22.82
C THR A 159 1.51 -9.54 21.79
N HIS A 160 2.43 -9.07 20.94
CA HIS A 160 2.99 -9.90 19.88
C HIS A 160 4.53 -9.94 19.92
N PRO A 161 5.14 -11.16 19.79
CA PRO A 161 6.60 -11.33 19.82
C PRO A 161 7.32 -10.74 18.59
N PHE A 162 6.60 -10.31 17.57
CA PHE A 162 7.19 -9.61 16.42
C PHE A 162 7.41 -8.14 16.81
N HIS A 163 8.60 -7.87 17.36
CA HIS A 163 9.07 -6.50 17.49
C HIS A 163 9.06 -5.86 16.08
N TYR A 164 8.41 -4.71 15.96
CA TYR A 164 8.66 -3.81 14.84
C TYR A 164 10.16 -3.55 14.80
N GLY A 165 10.82 -4.02 13.76
CA GLY A 165 12.29 -3.96 13.68
C GLY A 165 12.77 -2.53 13.89
N LYS A 166 13.87 -2.39 14.61
CA LYS A 166 14.58 -1.11 14.79
C LYS A 166 15.04 -0.63 13.40
N GLY A 167 14.24 0.14 12.68
CA GLY A 167 14.67 0.60 11.38
C GLY A 167 13.68 1.39 10.56
N HIS A 168 12.40 1.37 10.88
CA HIS A 168 11.50 2.33 10.27
C HIS A 168 11.74 3.70 10.91
N PRO A 169 12.06 4.76 10.10
CA PRO A 169 12.07 6.10 10.63
C PRO A 169 10.68 6.36 11.23
N ASN A 170 10.64 6.77 12.49
CA ASN A 170 9.44 7.24 13.13
C ASN A 170 8.83 8.33 12.24
N GLU A 171 7.65 8.07 11.70
CA GLU A 171 6.83 9.06 11.01
C GLU A 171 6.20 10.02 12.02
#